data_220dac353bccdf4987c1cc07ba6c0656
#
_entry.id   220dac353bccdf4987c1cc07ba6c0656
#
_cell.length_a   1.000
_cell.length_b   1.000
_cell.length_c   1.000
_cell.angle_alpha   90.00
_cell.angle_beta   90.00
_cell.angle_gamma   90.00
#
_symmetry.space_group_name_H-M   'P 1'
#
loop_
_entity.id
_entity.type
_entity.pdbx_description
1 polymer ?
#
loop_
_entity_poly.entity_id
_entity_poly.type
_entity_poly.pdbx_seq_one_letter_code
_entity_poly.pdbx_strand_id
1 'polypeptide(L)'
;MAVFVGLLGLSGMPRADEPLPQAFAVPAGVNHNTFMVAGDSITAAGSRKVAVGHVGEASWVRYVNTPGTPATLAWTGGWALGGAQSGDMAVALRAGSADSLVILAGTNDLAHGNSHTMIGENLARIARIVRAPMVLLSSIPPRDDAVAATVAYNEFLKTFAGERGWTYVDASAGLRSEANTFIEGLSDDGVHPNVEGAKILGAAIGQALTTKPMQAIADTAGVEPLG
;
A
#
# COMPACT_ATOMS: atom_id res chain seq x y z
N MET A 1 51.06 36.89 -1.58
CA MET A 1 49.65 36.74 -2.01
C MET A 1 49.41 35.25 -2.30
N ALA A 2 48.95 34.53 -1.31
CA ALA A 2 48.75 33.07 -1.41
C ALA A 2 47.26 32.81 -1.59
N VAL A 3 46.90 32.15 -2.70
CA VAL A 3 45.54 31.76 -3.04
C VAL A 3 45.28 30.37 -2.41
N PHE A 4 44.38 30.36 -1.42
CA PHE A 4 43.84 29.14 -0.86
C PHE A 4 42.73 28.60 -1.79
N VAL A 5 42.97 27.46 -2.43
CA VAL A 5 41.92 26.72 -3.12
C VAL A 5 41.32 25.76 -2.11
N GLY A 6 40.09 26.07 -1.67
CA GLY A 6 39.29 25.19 -0.80
C GLY A 6 38.80 23.97 -1.56
N LEU A 7 39.20 22.80 -1.14
CA LEU A 7 38.66 21.52 -1.57
C LEU A 7 37.25 21.36 -0.94
N LEU A 8 36.20 21.46 -1.75
CA LEU A 8 34.85 21.07 -1.35
C LEU A 8 34.80 19.54 -1.29
N GLY A 9 34.72 19.04 -0.05
CA GLY A 9 34.55 17.63 0.23
C GLY A 9 33.22 17.09 -0.30
N LEU A 10 33.27 16.13 -1.18
CA LEU A 10 32.15 15.26 -1.54
C LEU A 10 31.84 14.35 -0.35
N SER A 11 30.98 14.79 0.55
CA SER A 11 30.48 14.02 1.68
C SER A 11 29.19 13.31 1.28
N GLY A 12 29.24 11.96 1.22
CA GLY A 12 28.11 11.14 1.63
C GLY A 12 27.19 10.59 0.54
N MET A 13 27.72 9.74 -0.35
CA MET A 13 26.88 8.63 -0.81
C MET A 13 26.85 7.57 0.28
N PRO A 14 25.67 7.08 0.73
CA PRO A 14 25.61 6.00 1.70
C PRO A 14 26.26 4.75 1.11
N ARG A 15 27.16 4.13 1.88
CA ARG A 15 27.79 2.86 1.53
C ARG A 15 26.73 1.76 1.52
N ALA A 16 26.88 0.80 0.60
CA ALA A 16 26.01 -0.35 0.43
C ALA A 16 25.92 -1.29 1.66
N ASP A 17 26.76 -1.07 2.68
CA ASP A 17 26.90 -1.91 3.87
C ASP A 17 26.35 -1.28 5.16
N GLU A 18 25.64 -0.13 5.09
CA GLU A 18 25.00 0.38 6.30
C GLU A 18 23.74 -0.46 6.61
N PRO A 19 23.65 -1.03 7.83
CA PRO A 19 22.44 -1.76 8.23
C PRO A 19 21.24 -0.81 8.18
N LEU A 20 20.14 -1.31 7.63
CA LEU A 20 18.88 -0.59 7.57
C LEU A 20 18.51 -0.07 8.96
N PRO A 21 17.94 1.15 9.08
CA PRO A 21 17.53 1.70 10.36
C PRO A 21 16.64 0.72 11.12
N GLN A 22 16.82 0.61 12.44
CA GLN A 22 16.12 -0.34 13.33
C GLN A 22 14.59 -0.32 13.27
N ALA A 23 13.98 0.63 12.53
CA ALA A 23 12.55 0.70 12.28
C ALA A 23 11.97 -0.53 11.57
N PHE A 24 12.82 -1.36 10.95
CA PHE A 24 12.44 -2.61 10.29
C PHE A 24 12.78 -3.87 11.09
N ALA A 25 13.41 -3.73 12.26
CA ALA A 25 13.72 -4.88 13.10
C ALA A 25 12.42 -5.34 13.82
N VAL A 26 11.82 -6.42 13.33
CA VAL A 26 10.73 -7.11 14.01
C VAL A 26 11.30 -7.81 15.24
N PRO A 27 10.85 -7.55 16.48
CA PRO A 27 11.34 -8.24 17.67
C PRO A 27 11.11 -9.74 17.54
N ALA A 28 12.17 -10.54 17.81
CA ALA A 28 12.09 -12.00 17.80
C ALA A 28 11.11 -12.48 18.89
N GLY A 29 10.14 -13.33 18.50
CA GLY A 29 9.24 -14.00 19.44
C GLY A 29 7.80 -13.47 19.52
N VAL A 30 7.42 -12.47 18.73
CA VAL A 30 6.03 -12.04 18.58
C VAL A 30 5.56 -12.42 17.18
N ASN A 31 4.42 -13.11 17.08
CA ASN A 31 3.79 -13.36 15.77
C ASN A 31 3.25 -12.03 15.22
N HIS A 32 4.09 -11.33 14.45
CA HIS A 32 3.68 -10.15 13.72
C HIS A 32 3.20 -10.56 12.34
N ASN A 33 2.02 -10.08 11.96
CA ASN A 33 1.63 -10.09 10.55
C ASN A 33 2.39 -8.96 9.85
N THR A 34 3.37 -9.31 9.06
CA THR A 34 4.21 -8.35 8.34
C THR A 34 3.57 -7.91 7.04
N PHE A 35 3.74 -6.65 6.66
CA PHE A 35 3.25 -6.16 5.37
C PHE A 35 4.21 -5.18 4.69
N MET A 36 4.22 -5.23 3.37
CA MET A 36 4.85 -4.25 2.49
C MET A 36 3.78 -3.41 1.79
N VAL A 37 4.18 -2.24 1.29
CA VAL A 37 3.27 -1.33 0.58
C VAL A 37 3.74 -1.01 -0.84
N ALA A 38 2.78 -0.82 -1.75
CA ALA A 38 2.97 -0.16 -3.03
C ALA A 38 1.90 0.93 -3.16
N GLY A 39 2.33 2.19 -3.38
CA GLY A 39 1.38 3.30 -3.39
C GLY A 39 1.93 4.61 -3.94
N ASP A 40 1.09 5.61 -3.89
CA ASP A 40 1.33 6.98 -4.36
C ASP A 40 1.41 8.00 -3.21
N SER A 41 0.94 9.24 -3.45
CA SER A 41 0.88 10.30 -2.45
C SER A 41 0.03 9.94 -1.23
N ILE A 42 -1.03 9.14 -1.39
CA ILE A 42 -1.93 8.74 -0.31
C ILE A 42 -1.22 7.82 0.68
N THR A 43 -0.31 6.98 0.20
CA THR A 43 0.55 6.13 1.04
C THR A 43 1.76 6.90 1.57
N ALA A 44 2.42 7.70 0.74
CA ALA A 44 3.63 8.42 1.11
C ALA A 44 3.34 9.62 2.04
N ALA A 45 2.20 10.30 1.87
CA ALA A 45 1.78 11.51 2.59
C ALA A 45 2.91 12.56 2.68
N GLY A 46 3.50 12.91 1.52
CA GLY A 46 4.58 13.90 1.41
C GLY A 46 5.99 13.34 1.68
N SER A 47 6.13 12.12 2.21
CA SER A 47 7.45 11.52 2.41
C SER A 47 8.08 11.05 1.09
N ARG A 48 9.40 11.22 0.97
CA ARG A 48 10.22 10.61 -0.09
C ARG A 48 11.05 9.42 0.42
N LYS A 49 10.81 9.00 1.66
CA LYS A 49 11.64 8.01 2.36
C LYS A 49 10.85 6.75 2.74
N VAL A 50 9.80 6.42 1.99
CA VAL A 50 8.96 5.24 2.26
C VAL A 50 9.78 3.95 2.25
N ALA A 51 10.70 3.81 1.29
CA ALA A 51 11.59 2.65 1.19
C ALA A 51 12.50 2.43 2.42
N VAL A 52 12.71 3.46 3.23
CA VAL A 52 13.51 3.40 4.46
C VAL A 52 12.66 3.64 5.73
N GLY A 53 11.35 3.37 5.64
CA GLY A 53 10.47 3.31 6.81
C GLY A 53 9.87 4.64 7.28
N HIS A 54 9.81 5.67 6.42
CA HIS A 54 9.23 6.94 6.79
C HIS A 54 8.04 7.30 5.92
N VAL A 55 6.91 7.61 6.54
CA VAL A 55 5.71 8.18 5.90
C VAL A 55 5.28 9.46 6.62
N GLY A 56 4.52 10.31 5.92
CA GLY A 56 3.97 11.52 6.53
C GLY A 56 2.80 11.25 7.49
N GLU A 57 2.30 12.30 8.13
CA GLU A 57 1.23 12.17 9.16
C GLU A 57 -0.09 11.69 8.58
N ALA A 58 -0.46 12.13 7.38
CA ALA A 58 -1.68 11.71 6.70
C ALA A 58 -1.52 10.38 5.95
N SER A 59 -0.49 9.57 6.25
CA SER A 59 -0.36 8.22 5.71
C SER A 59 -1.20 7.23 6.50
N TRP A 60 -2.02 6.45 5.81
CA TRP A 60 -2.80 5.36 6.40
C TRP A 60 -1.93 4.30 7.08
N VAL A 61 -0.67 4.12 6.65
CA VAL A 61 0.30 3.16 7.21
C VAL A 61 0.50 3.38 8.72
N ARG A 62 0.39 4.62 9.20
CA ARG A 62 0.53 4.95 10.62
C ARG A 62 -0.63 4.46 11.48
N TYR A 63 -1.76 4.17 10.89
CA TYR A 63 -3.03 3.92 11.57
C TYR A 63 -3.58 2.51 11.37
N VAL A 64 -2.77 1.58 10.87
CA VAL A 64 -3.19 0.17 10.70
C VAL A 64 -3.35 -0.55 12.03
N ASN A 65 -2.61 -0.15 13.06
CA ASN A 65 -2.73 -0.68 14.42
C ASN A 65 -3.61 0.24 15.26
N THR A 66 -4.92 0.04 15.22
CA THR A 66 -5.88 0.79 16.02
C THR A 66 -6.31 -0.03 17.26
N PRO A 67 -6.87 0.61 18.31
CA PRO A 67 -7.50 -0.12 19.41
C PRO A 67 -8.57 -1.08 18.86
N GLY A 68 -8.43 -2.38 19.15
CA GLY A 68 -9.30 -3.43 18.61
C GLY A 68 -8.79 -4.16 17.38
N THR A 69 -7.66 -3.78 16.79
CA THR A 69 -6.98 -4.61 15.77
C THR A 69 -6.54 -5.92 16.41
N PRO A 70 -6.96 -7.10 15.86
CA PRO A 70 -6.77 -8.39 16.52
C PRO A 70 -5.33 -8.86 16.64
N ALA A 71 -4.40 -8.28 15.88
CA ALA A 71 -2.99 -8.63 15.88
C ALA A 71 -2.13 -7.37 15.62
N THR A 72 -0.89 -7.40 16.09
CA THR A 72 0.07 -6.34 15.78
C THR A 72 0.58 -6.50 14.36
N LEU A 73 0.38 -5.46 13.55
CA LEU A 73 0.86 -5.39 12.17
C LEU A 73 2.21 -4.69 12.14
N ALA A 74 3.19 -5.28 11.49
CA ALA A 74 4.52 -4.72 11.32
C ALA A 74 4.76 -4.35 9.85
N TRP A 75 4.87 -3.05 9.57
CA TRP A 75 5.27 -2.57 8.27
C TRP A 75 6.76 -2.81 8.04
N THR A 76 7.12 -3.54 7.00
CA THR A 76 8.50 -3.96 6.70
C THR A 76 9.10 -3.26 5.48
N GLY A 77 8.40 -2.31 4.87
CA GLY A 77 8.91 -1.53 3.76
C GLY A 77 7.98 -1.50 2.56
N GLY A 78 8.56 -1.34 1.38
CA GLY A 78 7.85 -1.17 0.12
C GLY A 78 8.26 0.09 -0.60
N TRP A 79 7.38 0.63 -1.42
CA TRP A 79 7.65 1.85 -2.17
C TRP A 79 6.36 2.67 -2.37
N ALA A 80 6.47 3.97 -2.14
CA ALA A 80 5.43 4.94 -2.51
C ALA A 80 6.06 6.32 -2.76
N LEU A 81 5.47 7.06 -3.67
CA LEU A 81 5.92 8.42 -4.00
C LEU A 81 4.74 9.27 -4.49
N GLY A 82 4.75 10.55 -4.09
CA GLY A 82 3.74 11.50 -4.57
C GLY A 82 3.72 11.62 -6.08
N GLY A 83 2.53 11.55 -6.67
CA GLY A 83 2.32 11.61 -8.12
C GLY A 83 2.59 10.31 -8.88
N ALA A 84 3.04 9.24 -8.20
CA ALA A 84 3.37 7.98 -8.86
C ALA A 84 2.15 7.29 -9.47
N GLN A 85 2.33 6.80 -10.68
CA GLN A 85 1.40 5.90 -11.37
C GLN A 85 1.76 4.43 -11.07
N SER A 86 0.88 3.52 -11.37
CA SER A 86 1.10 2.08 -11.20
C SER A 86 2.35 1.57 -11.94
N GLY A 87 2.65 2.14 -13.09
CA GLY A 87 3.87 1.86 -13.86
C GLY A 87 5.16 2.23 -13.13
N ASP A 88 5.19 3.38 -12.46
CA ASP A 88 6.34 3.84 -11.65
C ASP A 88 6.58 2.89 -10.48
N MET A 89 5.51 2.48 -9.79
CA MET A 89 5.57 1.51 -8.70
C MET A 89 6.16 0.18 -9.18
N ALA A 90 5.71 -0.31 -10.35
CA ALA A 90 6.19 -1.57 -10.94
C ALA A 90 7.67 -1.53 -11.37
N VAL A 91 8.24 -0.34 -11.58
CA VAL A 91 9.67 -0.14 -11.88
C VAL A 91 10.49 0.05 -10.62
N ALA A 92 9.99 0.83 -9.68
CA ALA A 92 10.76 1.26 -8.50
C ALA A 92 10.73 0.27 -7.34
N LEU A 93 9.63 -0.50 -7.18
CA LEU A 93 9.48 -1.48 -6.10
C LEU A 93 10.56 -2.58 -6.21
N ARG A 94 11.04 -3.03 -5.08
CA ARG A 94 12.03 -4.11 -4.97
C ARG A 94 11.41 -5.31 -4.28
N ALA A 95 11.96 -6.49 -4.58
CA ALA A 95 11.62 -7.70 -3.87
C ALA A 95 11.86 -7.54 -2.36
N GLY A 96 11.00 -8.14 -1.56
CA GLY A 96 11.08 -8.10 -0.12
C GLY A 96 10.37 -9.32 0.47
N SER A 97 10.43 -9.45 1.78
CA SER A 97 9.74 -10.52 2.51
C SER A 97 8.71 -9.93 3.46
N ALA A 98 7.46 -10.28 3.24
CA ALA A 98 6.33 -9.95 4.11
C ALA A 98 5.22 -10.99 3.92
N ASP A 99 4.35 -11.12 4.93
CA ASP A 99 3.17 -12.00 4.84
C ASP A 99 2.14 -11.43 3.86
N SER A 100 2.13 -10.10 3.71
CA SER A 100 1.17 -9.40 2.87
C SER A 100 1.79 -8.28 2.07
N LEU A 101 1.26 -8.04 0.88
CA LEU A 101 1.50 -6.83 0.09
C LEU A 101 0.19 -6.03 0.01
N VAL A 102 0.21 -4.80 0.49
CA VAL A 102 -0.90 -3.85 0.31
C VAL A 102 -0.61 -2.98 -0.90
N ILE A 103 -1.53 -2.99 -1.86
CA ILE A 103 -1.47 -2.11 -3.03
C ILE A 103 -2.61 -1.10 -2.93
N LEU A 104 -2.28 0.19 -2.87
CA LEU A 104 -3.19 1.32 -3.01
C LEU A 104 -2.66 2.20 -4.13
N ALA A 105 -3.20 2.05 -5.33
CA ALA A 105 -2.70 2.64 -6.56
C ALA A 105 -3.82 2.90 -7.57
N GLY A 106 -3.60 3.88 -8.45
CA GLY A 106 -4.51 4.18 -9.56
C GLY A 106 -5.02 5.61 -9.59
N THR A 107 -4.96 6.35 -8.49
CA THR A 107 -5.39 7.75 -8.42
C THR A 107 -4.72 8.61 -9.51
N ASN A 108 -3.42 8.49 -9.66
CA ASN A 108 -2.67 9.23 -10.68
C ASN A 108 -2.83 8.64 -12.08
N ASP A 109 -3.00 7.32 -12.19
CA ASP A 109 -3.28 6.66 -13.46
C ASP A 109 -4.58 7.20 -14.09
N LEU A 110 -5.64 7.35 -13.29
CA LEU A 110 -6.91 7.94 -13.73
C LEU A 110 -6.72 9.39 -14.18
N ALA A 111 -5.95 10.19 -13.44
CA ALA A 111 -5.65 11.57 -13.80
C ALA A 111 -4.91 11.70 -15.15
N HIS A 112 -4.15 10.67 -15.52
CA HIS A 112 -3.41 10.60 -16.80
C HIS A 112 -4.17 9.86 -17.91
N GLY A 113 -5.38 9.39 -17.66
CA GLY A 113 -6.20 8.68 -18.65
C GLY A 113 -5.71 7.27 -18.97
N ASN A 114 -4.94 6.63 -18.08
CA ASN A 114 -4.48 5.27 -18.25
C ASN A 114 -5.67 4.29 -18.25
N SER A 115 -5.64 3.29 -19.13
CA SER A 115 -6.69 2.28 -19.17
C SER A 115 -6.62 1.35 -17.94
N HIS A 116 -7.77 0.86 -17.49
CA HIS A 116 -7.84 -0.14 -16.41
C HIS A 116 -7.01 -1.39 -16.73
N THR A 117 -6.97 -1.82 -18.01
CA THR A 117 -6.13 -2.96 -18.45
C THR A 117 -4.66 -2.71 -18.15
N MET A 118 -4.13 -1.55 -18.57
CA MET A 118 -2.72 -1.20 -18.33
C MET A 118 -2.41 -1.11 -16.83
N ILE A 119 -3.30 -0.49 -16.07
CA ILE A 119 -3.16 -0.42 -14.61
C ILE A 119 -3.12 -1.83 -14.02
N GLY A 120 -4.05 -2.70 -14.39
CA GLY A 120 -4.13 -4.08 -13.94
C GLY A 120 -2.85 -4.89 -14.24
N GLU A 121 -2.26 -4.73 -15.43
CA GLU A 121 -0.98 -5.35 -15.78
C GLU A 121 0.16 -4.89 -14.85
N ASN A 122 0.20 -3.60 -14.53
CA ASN A 122 1.17 -3.04 -13.59
C ASN A 122 0.96 -3.59 -12.18
N LEU A 123 -0.29 -3.65 -11.68
CA LEU A 123 -0.62 -4.24 -10.37
C LEU A 123 -0.18 -5.72 -10.29
N ALA A 124 -0.43 -6.49 -11.35
CA ALA A 124 0.02 -7.88 -11.42
C ALA A 124 1.56 -7.98 -11.43
N ARG A 125 2.26 -7.05 -12.07
CA ARG A 125 3.72 -6.98 -12.04
C ARG A 125 4.24 -6.65 -10.64
N ILE A 126 3.64 -5.70 -9.95
CA ILE A 126 3.96 -5.33 -8.56
C ILE A 126 3.86 -6.55 -7.64
N ALA A 127 2.77 -7.30 -7.72
CA ALA A 127 2.57 -8.50 -6.91
C ALA A 127 3.63 -9.58 -7.20
N ARG A 128 4.01 -9.78 -8.48
CA ARG A 128 5.08 -10.71 -8.86
C ARG A 128 6.46 -10.31 -8.36
N ILE A 129 6.74 -9.02 -8.15
CA ILE A 129 8.02 -8.54 -7.62
C ILE A 129 8.14 -8.90 -6.14
N VAL A 130 7.12 -8.63 -5.34
CA VAL A 130 7.14 -8.86 -3.88
C VAL A 130 6.92 -10.34 -3.55
N ARG A 131 6.03 -11.02 -4.26
CA ARG A 131 5.67 -12.45 -4.04
C ARG A 131 5.18 -12.73 -2.61
N ALA A 132 4.50 -11.77 -1.99
CA ALA A 132 3.88 -12.00 -0.70
C ALA A 132 2.79 -13.09 -0.81
N PRO A 133 2.63 -13.97 0.20
CA PRO A 133 1.57 -14.98 0.23
C PRO A 133 0.17 -14.39 0.08
N MET A 134 -0.06 -13.19 0.61
CA MET A 134 -1.32 -12.46 0.46
C MET A 134 -1.10 -11.14 -0.26
N VAL A 135 -1.93 -10.85 -1.26
CA VAL A 135 -2.05 -9.53 -1.87
C VAL A 135 -3.37 -8.92 -1.44
N LEU A 136 -3.31 -7.76 -0.80
CA LEU A 136 -4.46 -6.95 -0.43
C LEU A 136 -4.52 -5.74 -1.37
N LEU A 137 -5.56 -5.70 -2.19
CA LEU A 137 -5.82 -4.61 -3.12
C LEU A 137 -6.88 -3.69 -2.55
N SER A 138 -6.50 -2.45 -2.23
CA SER A 138 -7.39 -1.46 -1.65
C SER A 138 -8.14 -0.67 -2.73
N SER A 139 -9.41 -0.32 -2.47
CA SER A 139 -10.06 0.77 -3.19
C SER A 139 -9.21 2.04 -3.06
N ILE A 140 -9.24 2.90 -4.08
CA ILE A 140 -8.71 4.26 -3.95
C ILE A 140 -9.75 5.17 -3.29
N PRO A 141 -9.32 6.19 -2.51
CA PRO A 141 -10.20 7.21 -1.97
C PRO A 141 -11.01 7.93 -3.05
N PRO A 142 -12.07 8.64 -2.67
CA PRO A 142 -12.80 9.52 -3.59
C PRO A 142 -11.88 10.49 -4.32
N ARG A 143 -12.33 10.89 -5.48
CA ARG A 143 -11.79 12.03 -6.21
C ARG A 143 -12.98 12.92 -6.56
N ASP A 144 -13.08 14.05 -5.91
CA ASP A 144 -14.21 14.95 -6.08
C ASP A 144 -14.28 15.57 -7.48
N ASP A 145 -13.11 15.64 -8.15
CA ASP A 145 -12.97 16.07 -9.55
C ASP A 145 -13.24 14.95 -10.59
N ALA A 146 -13.33 13.67 -10.15
CA ALA A 146 -13.43 12.52 -11.05
C ALA A 146 -14.30 11.36 -10.48
N VAL A 147 -15.42 11.69 -9.87
CA VAL A 147 -16.30 10.75 -9.13
C VAL A 147 -16.63 9.49 -9.94
N ALA A 148 -17.19 9.65 -11.15
CA ALA A 148 -17.61 8.51 -11.96
C ALA A 148 -16.44 7.58 -12.34
N ALA A 149 -15.27 8.15 -12.67
CA ALA A 149 -14.09 7.40 -13.00
C ALA A 149 -13.54 6.63 -11.78
N THR A 150 -13.57 7.25 -10.60
CA THR A 150 -13.16 6.61 -9.35
C THR A 150 -14.06 5.44 -8.97
N VAL A 151 -15.36 5.60 -9.09
CA VAL A 151 -16.34 4.51 -8.84
C VAL A 151 -16.11 3.35 -9.80
N ALA A 152 -16.04 3.63 -11.11
CA ALA A 152 -15.80 2.61 -12.13
C ALA A 152 -14.45 1.87 -11.91
N TYR A 153 -13.42 2.59 -11.49
CA TYR A 153 -12.14 2.00 -11.21
C TYR A 153 -12.15 1.11 -9.96
N ASN A 154 -12.81 1.50 -8.89
CA ASN A 154 -12.95 0.67 -7.68
C ASN A 154 -13.71 -0.62 -7.95
N GLU A 155 -14.75 -0.60 -8.81
CA GLU A 155 -15.42 -1.83 -9.26
C GLU A 155 -14.51 -2.70 -10.12
N PHE A 156 -13.70 -2.09 -10.99
CA PHE A 156 -12.65 -2.82 -11.72
C PHE A 156 -11.68 -3.50 -10.75
N LEU A 157 -11.16 -2.79 -9.73
CA LEU A 157 -10.22 -3.36 -8.75
C LEU A 157 -10.82 -4.55 -8.01
N LYS A 158 -12.09 -4.48 -7.64
CA LYS A 158 -12.80 -5.57 -6.97
C LYS A 158 -12.87 -6.82 -7.85
N THR A 159 -13.27 -6.67 -9.10
CA THR A 159 -13.32 -7.77 -10.08
C THR A 159 -11.93 -8.33 -10.34
N PHE A 160 -10.96 -7.45 -10.58
CA PHE A 160 -9.57 -7.80 -10.86
C PHE A 160 -8.91 -8.59 -9.72
N ALA A 161 -9.18 -8.22 -8.47
CA ALA A 161 -8.70 -8.96 -7.30
C ALA A 161 -9.32 -10.36 -7.22
N GLY A 162 -10.64 -10.46 -7.42
CA GLY A 162 -11.37 -11.75 -7.40
C GLY A 162 -10.84 -12.73 -8.43
N GLU A 163 -10.59 -12.31 -9.67
CA GLU A 163 -10.03 -13.13 -10.74
C GLU A 163 -8.63 -13.70 -10.41
N ARG A 164 -7.90 -13.08 -9.48
CA ARG A 164 -6.52 -13.44 -9.08
C ARG A 164 -6.44 -14.14 -7.73
N GLY A 165 -7.57 -14.34 -7.06
CA GLY A 165 -7.57 -14.84 -5.69
C GLY A 165 -6.92 -13.87 -4.68
N TRP A 166 -6.90 -12.57 -4.98
CA TRP A 166 -6.43 -11.52 -4.08
C TRP A 166 -7.55 -11.04 -3.17
N THR A 167 -7.18 -10.51 -2.03
CA THR A 167 -8.14 -9.88 -1.13
C THR A 167 -8.41 -8.46 -1.59
N TYR A 168 -9.66 -8.15 -1.95
CA TYR A 168 -10.09 -6.76 -2.14
C TYR A 168 -10.62 -6.21 -0.84
N VAL A 169 -10.24 -4.98 -0.50
CA VAL A 169 -10.81 -4.22 0.61
C VAL A 169 -11.33 -2.87 0.11
N ASP A 170 -12.59 -2.58 0.39
CA ASP A 170 -13.14 -1.25 0.18
C ASP A 170 -12.76 -0.35 1.37
N ALA A 171 -11.47 -0.08 1.50
CA ALA A 171 -10.94 0.68 2.62
C ALA A 171 -11.39 2.16 2.60
N SER A 172 -11.77 2.66 1.44
CA SER A 172 -12.28 4.02 1.29
C SER A 172 -13.78 4.19 1.54
N ALA A 173 -14.49 3.11 1.93
CA ALA A 173 -15.94 3.19 2.17
C ALA A 173 -16.31 4.27 3.20
N GLY A 174 -15.57 4.36 4.30
CA GLY A 174 -15.80 5.36 5.34
C GLY A 174 -15.38 6.80 4.98
N LEU A 175 -14.81 7.00 3.79
CA LEU A 175 -14.44 8.33 3.28
C LEU A 175 -15.49 8.91 2.32
N ARG A 176 -16.42 8.06 1.84
CA ARG A 176 -17.38 8.43 0.78
C ARG A 176 -18.70 8.90 1.34
N SER A 177 -19.16 10.02 0.83
CA SER A 177 -20.56 10.48 0.95
C SER A 177 -21.49 9.65 0.06
N GLU A 178 -22.79 9.88 0.15
CA GLU A 178 -23.78 9.30 -0.77
C GLU A 178 -23.53 9.70 -2.24
N ALA A 179 -22.91 10.85 -2.48
CA ALA A 179 -22.52 11.32 -3.80
C ALA A 179 -21.19 10.73 -4.30
N ASN A 180 -20.54 9.83 -3.54
CA ASN A 180 -19.20 9.29 -3.79
C ASN A 180 -18.07 10.33 -3.82
N THR A 181 -18.29 11.50 -3.27
CA THR A 181 -17.25 12.49 -2.95
C THR A 181 -16.70 12.24 -1.55
N PHE A 182 -15.66 12.94 -1.14
CA PHE A 182 -15.26 12.91 0.25
C PHE A 182 -16.37 13.41 1.19
N ILE A 183 -16.49 12.76 2.35
CA ILE A 183 -17.24 13.31 3.48
C ILE A 183 -16.51 14.57 3.95
N GLU A 184 -17.25 15.63 4.27
CA GLU A 184 -16.70 16.89 4.76
C GLU A 184 -15.77 16.66 5.97
N GLY A 185 -14.61 17.32 5.96
CA GLY A 185 -13.59 17.20 7.01
C GLY A 185 -12.64 16.01 6.88
N LEU A 186 -12.76 15.16 5.85
CA LEU A 186 -11.87 14.00 5.64
C LEU A 186 -10.83 14.22 4.52
N SER A 187 -10.94 15.32 3.77
CA SER A 187 -9.97 15.76 2.77
C SER A 187 -9.97 17.28 2.69
N ASP A 188 -8.81 17.87 2.41
CA ASP A 188 -8.67 19.32 2.26
C ASP A 188 -8.67 19.76 0.79
N ASP A 189 -8.46 18.81 -0.14
CA ASP A 189 -8.31 19.09 -1.58
C ASP A 189 -9.21 18.22 -2.48
N GLY A 190 -10.04 17.33 -1.90
CA GLY A 190 -10.92 16.44 -2.61
C GLY A 190 -10.22 15.27 -3.32
N VAL A 191 -8.94 15.02 -3.03
CA VAL A 191 -8.11 13.93 -3.60
C VAL A 191 -7.37 13.15 -2.53
N HIS A 192 -6.77 13.85 -1.57
CA HIS A 192 -5.95 13.26 -0.52
C HIS A 192 -6.71 13.21 0.80
N PRO A 193 -6.82 12.05 1.45
CA PRO A 193 -7.29 12.00 2.83
C PRO A 193 -6.39 12.87 3.70
N ASN A 194 -6.97 13.71 4.54
CA ASN A 194 -6.23 14.35 5.63
C ASN A 194 -5.96 13.35 6.76
N VAL A 195 -5.46 13.81 7.90
CA VAL A 195 -5.12 12.90 9.03
C VAL A 195 -6.33 12.08 9.50
N GLU A 196 -7.52 12.69 9.58
CA GLU A 196 -8.74 11.98 10.02
C GLU A 196 -9.18 10.95 8.96
N GLY A 197 -9.14 11.29 7.68
CA GLY A 197 -9.38 10.36 6.60
C GLY A 197 -8.36 9.21 6.56
N ALA A 198 -7.09 9.51 6.82
CA ALA A 198 -6.03 8.50 6.88
C ALA A 198 -6.22 7.50 8.03
N LYS A 199 -6.76 7.93 9.17
CA LYS A 199 -7.12 7.04 10.29
C LYS A 199 -8.20 6.03 9.89
N ILE A 200 -9.23 6.49 9.18
CA ILE A 200 -10.32 5.63 8.70
C ILE A 200 -9.77 4.61 7.70
N LEU A 201 -9.00 5.07 6.72
CA LEU A 201 -8.39 4.23 5.70
C LEU A 201 -7.45 3.19 6.31
N GLY A 202 -6.59 3.62 7.23
CA GLY A 202 -5.64 2.75 7.93
C GLY A 202 -6.32 1.70 8.79
N ALA A 203 -7.38 2.06 9.53
CA ALA A 203 -8.15 1.12 10.33
C ALA A 203 -8.80 0.03 9.47
N ALA A 204 -9.39 0.39 8.32
CA ALA A 204 -10.01 -0.56 7.40
C ALA A 204 -8.98 -1.53 6.79
N ILE A 205 -7.82 -1.02 6.35
CA ILE A 205 -6.72 -1.86 5.85
C ILE A 205 -6.17 -2.76 6.96
N GLY A 206 -5.96 -2.22 8.16
CA GLY A 206 -5.46 -2.98 9.31
C GLY A 206 -6.38 -4.13 9.68
N GLN A 207 -7.69 -3.90 9.70
CA GLN A 207 -8.68 -4.95 9.94
C GLN A 207 -8.61 -6.04 8.86
N ALA A 208 -8.53 -5.66 7.58
CA ALA A 208 -8.43 -6.61 6.47
C ALA A 208 -7.14 -7.45 6.52
N LEU A 209 -6.01 -6.88 6.93
CA LEU A 209 -4.74 -7.59 7.10
C LEU A 209 -4.77 -8.63 8.22
N THR A 210 -5.63 -8.45 9.22
CA THR A 210 -5.77 -9.40 10.34
C THR A 210 -6.83 -10.46 10.10
N THR A 211 -7.73 -10.23 9.15
CA THR A 211 -8.72 -11.22 8.73
C THR A 211 -8.04 -12.18 7.76
N LYS A 212 -7.62 -13.37 8.25
CA LYS A 212 -7.10 -14.41 7.35
C LYS A 212 -8.16 -14.70 6.28
N PRO A 213 -7.81 -14.70 4.98
CA PRO A 213 -8.72 -15.26 3.98
C PRO A 213 -9.01 -16.69 4.44
N MET A 214 -10.29 -17.04 4.50
CA MET A 214 -10.71 -18.39 4.79
C MET A 214 -10.15 -19.25 3.64
N GLN A 215 -9.02 -19.91 3.88
CA GLN A 215 -8.52 -20.93 2.98
C GLN A 215 -9.67 -21.92 2.84
N ALA A 216 -10.18 -22.06 1.63
CA ALA A 216 -11.01 -23.20 1.28
C ALA A 216 -10.18 -24.43 1.69
N ILE A 217 -10.59 -25.08 2.76
CA ILE A 217 -10.06 -26.39 3.14
C ILE A 217 -10.46 -27.26 1.95
N ALA A 218 -9.51 -27.49 1.04
CA ALA A 218 -9.65 -28.54 0.04
C ALA A 218 -9.86 -29.81 0.85
N ASP A 219 -11.09 -30.32 0.75
CA ASP A 219 -11.51 -31.58 1.30
C ASP A 219 -10.52 -32.66 0.81
N THR A 220 -9.52 -32.98 1.60
CA THR A 220 -8.81 -34.24 1.51
C THR A 220 -9.62 -35.28 2.26
N ALA A 221 -10.88 -35.41 1.84
CA ALA A 221 -11.69 -36.55 2.21
C ALA A 221 -11.24 -37.76 1.38
N GLY A 222 -10.53 -38.67 2.03
CA GLY A 222 -10.72 -40.09 1.78
C GLY A 222 -10.18 -40.64 0.46
N VAL A 223 -8.91 -40.99 0.42
CA VAL A 223 -8.52 -42.22 -0.29
C VAL A 223 -8.22 -43.26 0.80
N GLU A 224 -9.22 -44.10 1.10
CA GLU A 224 -8.99 -45.37 1.79
C GLU A 224 -8.16 -46.29 0.87
N PRO A 225 -7.11 -46.92 1.38
CA PRO A 225 -6.44 -47.96 0.61
C PRO A 225 -7.34 -49.20 0.62
N LEU A 226 -7.81 -49.57 -0.57
CA LEU A 226 -8.40 -50.90 -0.78
C LEU A 226 -7.33 -51.94 -0.51
N GLY A 227 -7.65 -52.83 0.46
CA GLY A 227 -6.91 -54.02 0.81
C GLY A 227 -6.95 -55.13 -0.26
#